data_88ce8a98461311ee84287298304beeb2
#
_entry.id   88ce8a98461311ee84287298304beeb2
#
_cell.length_a   1.000
_cell.length_b   1.000
_cell.length_c   1.000
_cell.angle_alpha   90.00
_cell.angle_beta   90.00
_cell.angle_gamma   90.00
#
_symmetry.space_group_name_H-M   'P 1'
#
loop_
_entity.id
_entity.type
_entity.pdbx_description
1 polymer ?
#
loop_
_entity_poly.entity_id
_entity_poly.type
_entity_poly.pdbx_seq_one_letter_code
_entity_poly.pdbx_strand_id
1 'polypeptide(L)'
;MPNILLETMAAGLPIACSNRGPMPEVLGDSGLYFDPEQPIEIFNALESLINNPQLRSEKANASFLEVQKYSWPICAKETFSFLDKVATDYQKSLCAE
;
A
#
# COMPACT_ATOMS: atom_id res chain seq x y z
N MET A 1 -8.22 -0.74 -1.78
CA MET A 1 -6.76 -0.89 -1.69
C MET A 1 -6.23 0.12 -0.68
N PRO A 2 -5.37 -0.28 0.25
CA PRO A 2 -4.92 0.63 1.31
C PRO A 2 -3.94 1.68 0.77
N ASN A 3 -4.39 2.92 0.69
CA ASN A 3 -3.59 4.03 0.14
C ASN A 3 -2.32 4.30 0.95
N ILE A 4 -2.40 4.19 2.28
CA ILE A 4 -1.23 4.39 3.16
C ILE A 4 -0.13 3.39 2.81
N LEU A 5 -0.49 2.14 2.55
CA LEU A 5 0.49 1.12 2.17
C LEU A 5 1.19 1.49 0.86
N LEU A 6 0.43 1.87 -0.16
CA LEU A 6 0.99 2.25 -1.45
C LEU A 6 1.88 3.49 -1.34
N GLU A 7 1.47 4.47 -0.56
CA GLU A 7 2.26 5.68 -0.32
C GLU A 7 3.58 5.37 0.38
N THR A 8 3.54 4.48 1.38
CA THR A 8 4.74 4.06 2.11
C THR A 8 5.71 3.31 1.20
N MET A 9 5.19 2.41 0.36
CA MET A 9 5.98 1.69 -0.63
C MET A 9 6.63 2.65 -1.63
N ALA A 10 5.87 3.62 -2.12
CA ALA A 10 6.37 4.62 -3.08
C ALA A 10 7.43 5.53 -2.47
N ALA A 11 7.39 5.74 -1.16
CA ALA A 11 8.42 6.51 -0.45
C ALA A 11 9.72 5.72 -0.22
N GLY A 12 9.73 4.43 -0.57
CA GLY A 12 10.92 3.59 -0.40
C GLY A 12 11.23 3.26 1.05
N LEU A 13 10.19 3.10 1.88
CA LEU A 13 10.36 2.77 3.28
C LEU A 13 10.20 1.27 3.53
N PRO A 14 10.94 0.69 4.48
CA PRO A 14 10.72 -0.69 4.88
C PRO A 14 9.39 -0.82 5.64
N ILE A 15 8.69 -1.92 5.39
CA ILE A 15 7.33 -2.09 5.92
C ILE A 15 7.24 -3.39 6.70
N ALA A 16 6.69 -3.30 7.91
CA ALA A 16 6.22 -4.44 8.69
C ALA A 16 4.72 -4.27 8.89
N CYS A 17 3.96 -5.29 8.57
CA CYS A 17 2.50 -5.21 8.64
C CYS A 17 1.87 -6.54 9.03
N SER A 18 0.55 -6.49 9.29
CA SER A 18 -0.23 -7.66 9.59
C SER A 18 -0.23 -8.64 8.41
N ASN A 19 -0.18 -9.94 8.72
CA ASN A 19 -0.33 -10.99 7.70
C ASN A 19 -1.78 -11.21 7.28
N ARG A 20 -2.71 -10.42 7.79
CA ARG A 20 -4.15 -10.51 7.49
C ARG A 20 -4.59 -9.40 6.55
N GLY A 21 -5.73 -9.61 5.90
CA GLY A 21 -6.30 -8.63 4.98
C GLY A 21 -5.59 -8.56 3.64
N PRO A 22 -5.74 -7.44 2.91
CA PRO A 22 -5.20 -7.31 1.55
C PRO A 22 -3.71 -7.00 1.48
N MET A 23 -3.06 -6.70 2.60
CA MET A 23 -1.66 -6.27 2.61
C MET A 23 -0.68 -7.28 2.01
N PRO A 24 -0.79 -8.61 2.30
CA PRO A 24 0.09 -9.58 1.67
C PRO A 24 -0.05 -9.66 0.15
N GLU A 25 -1.24 -9.40 -0.38
CA GLU A 25 -1.46 -9.40 -1.83
C GLU A 25 -0.76 -8.23 -2.51
N VAL A 26 -0.75 -7.08 -1.86
CA VAL A 26 -0.15 -5.86 -2.41
C VAL A 26 1.37 -5.87 -2.22
N LEU A 27 1.82 -6.19 -1.02
CA LEU A 27 3.23 -6.09 -0.64
C LEU A 27 4.05 -7.32 -1.07
N GLY A 28 3.44 -8.51 -1.13
CA GLY A 28 4.13 -9.74 -1.50
C GLY A 28 5.29 -10.04 -0.56
N ASP A 29 6.45 -10.39 -1.13
CA ASP A 29 7.66 -10.70 -0.37
C ASP A 29 8.47 -9.46 0.01
N SER A 30 8.00 -8.27 -0.33
CA SER A 30 8.74 -7.04 -0.11
C SER A 30 8.61 -6.46 1.30
N GLY A 31 7.81 -7.07 2.15
CA GLY A 31 7.64 -6.62 3.54
C GLY A 31 7.87 -7.74 4.55
N LEU A 32 7.85 -7.37 5.82
CA LEU A 32 7.81 -8.31 6.93
C LEU A 32 6.39 -8.39 7.45
N TYR A 33 5.99 -9.60 7.85
CA TYR A 33 4.64 -9.85 8.33
C TYR A 33 4.66 -10.34 9.77
N PHE A 34 3.60 -10.02 10.49
CA PHE A 34 3.39 -10.51 11.83
C PHE A 34 1.91 -10.86 12.04
N ASP A 35 1.63 -11.77 12.98
CA ASP A 35 0.28 -12.03 13.43
C ASP A 35 -0.12 -10.93 14.43
N PRO A 36 -1.16 -10.12 14.15
CA PRO A 36 -1.54 -9.02 15.03
C PRO A 36 -2.03 -9.48 16.41
N GLU A 37 -2.36 -10.76 16.57
CA GLU A 37 -2.75 -11.33 17.85
C GLU A 37 -1.56 -11.83 18.67
N GLN A 38 -0.35 -11.78 18.12
CA GLN A 38 0.88 -12.23 18.76
C GLN A 38 1.83 -11.04 18.96
N PRO A 39 1.82 -10.40 20.14
CA PRO A 39 2.69 -9.24 20.38
C PRO A 39 4.17 -9.52 20.18
N ILE A 40 4.62 -10.76 20.46
CA ILE A 40 6.02 -11.12 20.26
C ILE A 40 6.42 -11.10 18.78
N GLU A 41 5.53 -11.44 17.86
CA GLU A 41 5.81 -11.38 16.45
C GLU A 41 5.93 -9.94 15.96
N ILE A 42 5.12 -9.03 16.48
CA ILE A 42 5.21 -7.59 16.19
C ILE A 42 6.57 -7.07 16.63
N PHE A 43 6.97 -7.39 17.86
CA PHE A 43 8.27 -7.00 18.39
C PHE A 43 9.42 -7.54 17.54
N ASN A 44 9.37 -8.82 17.19
CA ASN A 44 10.44 -9.46 16.39
C ASN A 44 10.56 -8.84 15.01
N ALA A 45 9.45 -8.53 14.35
CA ALA A 45 9.46 -7.89 13.04
C ALA A 45 10.10 -6.50 13.11
N LEU A 46 9.70 -5.68 14.08
CA LEU A 46 10.25 -4.35 14.27
C LEU A 46 11.72 -4.40 14.65
N GLU A 47 12.10 -5.30 15.56
CA GLU A 47 13.48 -5.46 15.98
C GLU A 47 14.37 -5.87 14.82
N SER A 48 13.91 -6.77 13.96
CA SER A 48 14.66 -7.19 12.76
C SER A 48 14.95 -6.02 11.85
N LEU A 49 13.99 -5.13 11.65
CA LEU A 49 14.18 -3.94 10.82
C LEU A 49 15.09 -2.91 11.48
N ILE A 50 14.96 -2.70 12.78
CA ILE A 50 15.76 -1.71 13.51
C ILE A 50 17.22 -2.13 13.58
N ASN A 51 17.49 -3.40 13.85
CA ASN A 51 18.83 -3.90 14.11
C ASN A 51 19.58 -4.36 12.85
N ASN A 52 18.91 -4.40 11.69
CA ASN A 52 19.53 -4.87 10.45
C ASN A 52 19.35 -3.83 9.34
N PRO A 53 20.29 -2.89 9.18
CA PRO A 53 20.22 -1.88 8.13
C PRO A 53 20.18 -2.46 6.72
N GLN A 54 20.86 -3.57 6.48
CA GLN A 54 20.84 -4.23 5.17
C GLN A 54 19.46 -4.76 4.84
N LEU A 55 18.80 -5.41 5.81
CA LEU A 55 17.45 -5.91 5.63
C LEU A 55 16.48 -4.75 5.35
N ARG A 56 16.61 -3.63 6.07
CA ARG A 56 15.80 -2.44 5.81
C ARG A 56 15.95 -1.97 4.37
N SER A 57 17.18 -1.86 3.89
CA SER A 57 17.45 -1.43 2.52
C SER A 57 16.87 -2.39 1.49
N GLU A 58 17.06 -3.68 1.69
CA GLU A 58 16.53 -4.71 0.80
C GLU A 58 15.01 -4.67 0.72
N LYS A 59 14.34 -4.58 1.88
CA LYS A 59 12.88 -4.52 1.92
C LYS A 59 12.34 -3.21 1.38
N ALA A 60 13.01 -2.10 1.65
CA ALA A 60 12.63 -0.79 1.11
C ALA A 60 12.71 -0.77 -0.42
N ASN A 61 13.80 -1.28 -0.98
CA ASN A 61 13.98 -1.36 -2.42
C ASN A 61 12.98 -2.31 -3.06
N ALA A 62 12.72 -3.46 -2.44
CA ALA A 62 11.73 -4.43 -2.93
C ALA A 62 10.33 -3.82 -2.92
N SER A 63 9.96 -3.08 -1.87
CA SER A 63 8.68 -2.39 -1.78
C SER A 63 8.53 -1.35 -2.88
N PHE A 64 9.56 -0.57 -3.11
CA PHE A 64 9.56 0.46 -4.14
C PHE A 64 9.36 -0.15 -5.53
N LEU A 65 10.03 -1.26 -5.82
CA LEU A 65 9.86 -1.96 -7.09
C LEU A 65 8.47 -2.58 -7.21
N GLU A 66 7.96 -3.13 -6.13
CA GLU A 66 6.63 -3.76 -6.12
C GLU A 66 5.53 -2.74 -6.39
N VAL A 67 5.61 -1.54 -5.78
CA VAL A 67 4.58 -0.52 -5.96
C VAL A 67 4.50 -0.01 -7.40
N GLN A 68 5.56 -0.14 -8.17
CA GLN A 68 5.54 0.30 -9.57
C GLN A 68 4.62 -0.53 -10.44
N LYS A 69 4.25 -1.74 -9.99
CA LYS A 69 3.24 -2.55 -10.65
C LYS A 69 1.85 -1.93 -10.55
N TYR A 70 1.63 -1.10 -9.51
CA TYR A 70 0.40 -0.35 -9.30
C TYR A 70 0.63 1.08 -9.77
N SER A 71 1.00 1.27 -11.02
CA SER A 71 1.49 2.56 -11.53
C SER A 71 0.53 3.71 -11.20
N TRP A 72 1.09 4.82 -10.71
CA TRP A 72 0.33 6.02 -10.43
C TRP A 72 -0.51 6.51 -11.62
N PRO A 73 -0.01 6.46 -12.87
CA PRO A 73 -0.85 6.80 -14.02
C PRO A 73 -2.12 5.98 -14.15
N ILE A 74 -2.06 4.67 -13.88
CA ILE A 74 -3.25 3.81 -13.91
C ILE A 74 -4.21 4.17 -12.78
N CYS A 75 -3.70 4.32 -11.56
CA CYS A 75 -4.50 4.70 -10.41
C CYS A 75 -5.15 6.07 -10.61
N ALA A 76 -4.39 7.04 -11.12
CA ALA A 76 -4.90 8.38 -11.40
C ALA A 76 -6.00 8.33 -12.46
N LYS A 77 -5.79 7.56 -13.53
CA LYS A 77 -6.78 7.40 -14.60
C LYS A 77 -8.08 6.82 -14.07
N GLU A 78 -8.00 5.78 -13.24
CA GLU A 78 -9.18 5.17 -12.64
C GLU A 78 -9.91 6.15 -11.72
N THR A 79 -9.17 6.90 -10.91
CA THR A 79 -9.73 7.91 -10.01
C THR A 79 -10.42 9.01 -10.79
N PHE A 80 -9.77 9.56 -11.81
CA PHE A 80 -10.37 10.60 -12.63
C PHE A 80 -11.58 10.11 -13.40
N SER A 81 -11.56 8.88 -13.91
CA SER A 81 -12.72 8.28 -14.58
C SER A 81 -13.91 8.17 -13.63
N PHE A 82 -13.67 7.76 -12.39
CA PHE A 82 -14.70 7.67 -11.36
C PHE A 82 -15.27 9.05 -11.02
N LEU A 83 -14.42 10.04 -10.79
CA LEU A 83 -14.85 11.41 -10.49
C LEU A 83 -15.64 12.04 -11.64
N ASP A 84 -15.21 11.83 -12.86
CA ASP A 84 -15.89 12.30 -14.05
C ASP A 84 -17.30 11.71 -14.13
N LYS A 85 -17.43 10.41 -13.89
CA LYS A 85 -18.72 9.75 -13.87
C LYS A 85 -19.66 10.33 -12.80
N VAL A 86 -19.14 10.56 -11.59
CA VAL A 86 -19.92 11.15 -10.50
C VAL A 86 -20.38 12.55 -10.86
N ALA A 87 -19.51 13.39 -11.42
CA ALA A 87 -19.84 14.73 -11.85
C ALA A 87 -20.91 14.73 -12.95
N THR A 88 -20.77 13.83 -13.92
CA THR A 88 -21.74 13.69 -15.01
C THR A 88 -23.11 13.27 -14.49
N ASP A 89 -23.17 12.29 -13.59
CA ASP A 89 -24.40 11.83 -12.99
C ASP A 89 -25.06 12.93 -12.16
N TYR A 90 -24.27 13.74 -11.45
CA TYR A 90 -24.77 14.87 -10.68
C TYR A 90 -25.39 15.94 -11.60
N GLN A 91 -24.74 16.27 -12.71
CA GLN A 91 -25.27 17.23 -13.68
C GLN A 91 -26.57 16.73 -14.30
N LYS A 92 -26.68 15.45 -14.62
CA LYS A 92 -27.93 14.88 -15.12
C LYS A 92 -29.04 14.99 -14.10
N SER A 93 -28.74 14.76 -12.82
CA SER A 93 -29.69 14.92 -11.73
C SER A 93 -30.20 16.34 -11.63
N LEU A 94 -29.32 17.33 -11.76
CA LEU A 94 -29.71 18.75 -11.74
C LEU A 94 -30.57 19.11 -12.94
N CYS A 95 -30.27 18.60 -14.11
CA CYS A 95 -31.04 18.90 -15.33
C CYS A 95 -32.42 18.24 -15.32
N ALA A 96 -32.60 17.16 -14.52
CA ALA A 96 -33.90 16.50 -14.39
C ALA A 96 -34.86 17.23 -13.48
N GLU A 97 -34.42 18.20 -12.71
CA GLU A 97 -35.26 19.04 -11.87
C GLU A 97 -35.79 20.21 -12.68
#